data_12ca8fc983805f5bd92bd9f9494d8071
#
_entry.id   12ca8fc983805f5bd92bd9f9494d8071
#
_cell.length_a   1.000
_cell.length_b   1.000
_cell.length_c   1.000
_cell.angle_alpha   90.00
_cell.angle_beta   90.00
_cell.angle_gamma   90.00
#
_symmetry.space_group_name_H-M   'P 1'
#
loop_
_entity.id
_entity.type
_entity.pdbx_description
1 polymer ?
#
loop_
_entity_poly.entity_id
_entity_poly.type
_entity_poly.pdbx_seq_one_letter_code
_entity_poly.pdbx_strand_id
1 'polypeptide(L)'
;MKIAPLFLRSSRDIGGLGLSLTEIGTLNGVFGSAAFVLGSLLAGVYVSRRGLKKTLFTLCCVFNFPFVAYTLLAIFQPENLYLIGTGIVIEYFGYGFGFVGLTLFMMQQIAPGKHQMSHYAFASGIMNLGVMLPGMMSGFFSDWLGYE
;
A
#
# COMPACT_ATOMS: atom_id res chain seq x y z
N MET A 1 0.22 6.57 0.71
CA MET A 1 -0.98 6.07 1.41
C MET A 1 -1.47 6.92 2.60
N LYS A 2 -0.82 8.01 2.98
CA LYS A 2 -1.33 8.90 4.05
C LYS A 2 -2.51 9.78 3.61
N ILE A 3 -2.73 9.97 2.31
CA ILE A 3 -3.83 10.77 1.73
C ILE A 3 -5.12 9.94 1.61
N ALA A 4 -5.03 8.60 1.50
CA ALA A 4 -6.19 7.73 1.33
C ALA A 4 -7.27 7.88 2.44
N PRO A 5 -6.93 7.91 3.75
CA PRO A 5 -7.94 8.12 4.78
C PRO A 5 -8.61 9.49 4.71
N LEU A 6 -7.89 10.52 4.29
CA LEU A 6 -8.46 11.86 4.08
C LEU A 6 -9.44 11.86 2.91
N PHE A 7 -9.06 11.25 1.78
CA PHE A 7 -9.93 11.07 0.62
C PHE A 7 -11.22 10.29 0.96
N LEU A 8 -11.12 9.19 1.70
CA LEU A 8 -12.26 8.38 2.11
C LEU A 8 -13.22 9.15 3.04
N ARG A 9 -12.70 10.06 3.88
CA ARG A 9 -13.49 10.84 4.84
C ARG A 9 -14.02 12.15 4.26
N SER A 10 -13.32 12.77 3.32
CA SER A 10 -13.72 14.06 2.74
C SER A 10 -15.11 14.00 2.15
N SER A 11 -15.86 15.12 2.24
CA SER A 11 -17.20 15.21 1.68
C SER A 11 -17.19 15.04 0.16
N ARG A 12 -18.28 14.54 -0.40
CA ARG A 12 -18.42 14.31 -1.84
C ARG A 12 -18.35 15.62 -2.64
N ASP A 13 -18.77 16.74 -2.03
CA ASP A 13 -18.74 18.06 -2.66
C ASP A 13 -17.33 18.53 -3.05
N ILE A 14 -16.31 18.00 -2.35
CA ILE A 14 -14.88 18.29 -2.60
C ILE A 14 -14.14 17.07 -3.16
N GLY A 15 -14.86 16.11 -3.79
CA GLY A 15 -14.28 14.96 -4.46
C GLY A 15 -13.95 13.76 -3.56
N GLY A 16 -14.34 13.77 -2.28
CA GLY A 16 -14.17 12.65 -1.36
C GLY A 16 -15.29 11.61 -1.45
N LEU A 17 -15.22 10.54 -0.64
CA LEU A 17 -16.22 9.47 -0.60
C LEU A 17 -17.22 9.58 0.57
N GLY A 18 -16.97 10.47 1.54
CA GLY A 18 -17.89 10.79 2.64
C GLY A 18 -18.15 9.65 3.63
N LEU A 19 -17.20 8.71 3.80
CA LEU A 19 -17.35 7.57 4.69
C LEU A 19 -17.24 7.99 6.16
N SER A 20 -18.00 7.31 7.03
CA SER A 20 -17.88 7.43 8.47
C SER A 20 -16.57 6.82 8.99
N LEU A 21 -16.10 7.30 10.14
CA LEU A 21 -14.89 6.75 10.78
C LEU A 21 -15.04 5.27 11.13
N THR A 22 -16.24 4.81 11.46
CA THR A 22 -16.53 3.42 11.78
C THR A 22 -16.43 2.53 10.52
N GLU A 23 -16.96 2.99 9.40
CA GLU A 23 -16.87 2.27 8.11
C GLU A 23 -15.42 2.17 7.66
N ILE A 24 -14.68 3.29 7.69
CA ILE A 24 -13.24 3.30 7.36
C ILE A 24 -12.46 2.37 8.30
N GLY A 25 -12.73 2.41 9.60
CA GLY A 25 -12.10 1.55 10.60
C GLY A 25 -12.37 0.06 10.34
N THR A 26 -13.60 -0.30 10.02
CA THR A 26 -13.98 -1.68 9.73
C THR A 26 -13.38 -2.17 8.42
N LEU A 27 -13.46 -1.37 7.35
CA LEU A 27 -12.92 -1.73 6.04
C LEU A 27 -11.39 -1.89 6.10
N ASN A 28 -10.68 -0.94 6.67
CA ASN A 28 -9.22 -1.00 6.76
C ASN A 28 -8.75 -1.98 7.85
N GLY A 29 -9.38 -1.96 9.03
CA GLY A 29 -8.95 -2.74 10.18
C GLY A 29 -9.25 -4.23 10.05
N VAL A 30 -10.44 -4.60 9.59
CA VAL A 30 -10.83 -6.02 9.49
C VAL A 30 -10.54 -6.56 8.10
N PHE A 31 -11.18 -6.00 7.08
CA PHE A 31 -11.05 -6.53 5.71
C PHE A 31 -9.69 -6.23 5.10
N GLY A 32 -9.15 -5.04 5.33
CA GLY A 32 -7.83 -4.67 4.84
C GLY A 32 -6.72 -5.52 5.46
N SER A 33 -6.70 -5.69 6.78
CA SER A 33 -5.68 -6.52 7.44
C SER A 33 -5.78 -7.99 7.05
N ALA A 34 -6.98 -8.56 6.91
CA ALA A 34 -7.16 -9.92 6.41
C ALA A 34 -6.62 -10.07 4.97
N ALA A 35 -6.95 -9.11 4.09
CA ALA A 35 -6.44 -9.09 2.73
C ALA A 35 -4.91 -8.95 2.66
N PHE A 36 -4.32 -8.10 3.52
CA PHE A 36 -2.86 -7.95 3.63
C PHE A 36 -2.19 -9.27 4.03
N VAL A 37 -2.71 -9.96 5.04
CA VAL A 37 -2.17 -11.24 5.49
C VAL A 37 -2.26 -12.30 4.38
N LEU A 38 -3.41 -12.41 3.72
CA LEU A 38 -3.60 -13.34 2.61
C LEU A 38 -2.65 -13.03 1.45
N GLY A 39 -2.52 -11.75 1.07
CA GLY A 39 -1.59 -11.31 0.04
C GLY A 39 -0.15 -11.66 0.37
N SER A 40 0.29 -11.43 1.61
CA SER A 40 1.65 -11.73 2.06
C SER A 40 1.95 -13.24 2.08
N LEU A 41 1.01 -14.06 2.53
CA LEU A 41 1.16 -15.53 2.51
C LEU A 41 1.25 -16.07 1.08
N LEU A 42 0.37 -15.62 0.20
CA LEU A 42 0.40 -16.02 -1.22
C LEU A 42 1.67 -15.58 -1.92
N ALA A 43 2.17 -14.37 -1.64
CA ALA A 43 3.45 -13.92 -2.15
C ALA A 43 4.61 -14.81 -1.70
N GLY A 44 4.65 -15.18 -0.41
CA GLY A 44 5.65 -16.11 0.13
C GLY A 44 5.66 -17.44 -0.60
N VAL A 45 4.48 -18.06 -0.79
CA VAL A 45 4.33 -19.31 -1.55
C VAL A 45 4.72 -19.14 -3.02
N TYR A 46 4.31 -18.04 -3.64
CA TYR A 46 4.62 -17.75 -5.05
C TYR A 46 6.13 -17.60 -5.28
N VAL A 47 6.81 -16.83 -4.41
CA VAL A 47 8.26 -16.63 -4.49
C VAL A 47 9.02 -17.92 -4.17
N SER A 48 8.57 -18.71 -3.18
CA SER A 48 9.23 -19.98 -2.83
C SER A 48 9.21 -21.01 -3.97
N ARG A 49 8.13 -21.02 -4.77
CA ARG A 49 7.98 -21.95 -5.90
C ARG A 49 8.74 -21.53 -7.16
N ARG A 50 8.83 -20.24 -7.45
CA ARG A 50 9.38 -19.71 -8.72
C ARG A 50 10.74 -19.04 -8.58
N GLY A 51 11.14 -18.75 -7.36
CA GLY A 51 12.34 -17.98 -7.06
C GLY A 51 12.16 -16.47 -7.24
N LEU A 52 12.86 -15.69 -6.44
CA LEU A 52 12.70 -14.23 -6.34
C LEU A 52 12.96 -13.52 -7.69
N LYS A 53 14.04 -13.90 -8.40
CA LYS A 53 14.42 -13.23 -9.67
C LYS A 53 13.32 -13.27 -10.73
N LYS A 54 12.62 -14.40 -10.84
CA LYS A 54 11.55 -14.60 -11.85
C LYS A 54 10.25 -13.93 -11.45
N THR A 55 10.02 -13.72 -10.15
CA THR A 55 8.77 -13.18 -9.61
C THR A 55 8.84 -11.69 -9.33
N LEU A 56 10.03 -11.09 -9.30
CA LEU A 56 10.26 -9.71 -8.92
C LEU A 56 9.43 -8.72 -9.76
N PHE A 57 9.38 -8.91 -11.07
CA PHE A 57 8.58 -8.07 -11.95
C PHE A 57 7.08 -8.15 -11.61
N THR A 58 6.56 -9.35 -11.42
CA THR A 58 5.14 -9.55 -11.01
C THR A 58 4.86 -8.91 -9.66
N LEU A 59 5.77 -9.05 -8.69
CA LEU A 59 5.65 -8.42 -7.37
C LEU A 59 5.60 -6.89 -7.47
N CYS A 60 6.46 -6.30 -8.30
CA CYS A 60 6.44 -4.86 -8.56
C CYS A 60 5.13 -4.41 -9.21
N CYS A 61 4.62 -5.14 -10.21
CA CYS A 61 3.35 -4.83 -10.86
C CYS A 61 2.18 -4.89 -9.87
N VAL A 62 2.09 -5.96 -9.07
CA VAL A 62 1.03 -6.12 -8.06
C VAL A 62 1.13 -5.06 -6.96
N PHE A 63 2.35 -4.67 -6.56
CA PHE A 63 2.57 -3.61 -5.58
C PHE A 63 2.10 -2.23 -6.06
N ASN A 64 2.15 -1.98 -7.37
CA ASN A 64 1.68 -0.72 -7.95
C ASN A 64 0.18 -0.75 -8.32
N PHE A 65 -0.44 -1.91 -8.38
CA PHE A 65 -1.87 -2.06 -8.73
C PHE A 65 -2.83 -1.25 -7.84
N PRO A 66 -2.61 -1.10 -6.52
CA PRO A 66 -3.41 -0.25 -5.67
C PRO A 66 -3.57 1.20 -6.14
N PHE A 67 -2.55 1.78 -6.77
CA PHE A 67 -2.65 3.15 -7.31
C PHE A 67 -3.72 3.24 -8.41
N VAL A 68 -3.83 2.21 -9.25
CA VAL A 68 -4.88 2.13 -10.28
C VAL A 68 -6.26 2.02 -9.63
N ALA A 69 -6.40 1.22 -8.57
CA ALA A 69 -7.66 1.08 -7.85
C ALA A 69 -8.13 2.42 -7.25
N TYR A 70 -7.25 3.18 -6.61
CA TYR A 70 -7.61 4.51 -6.09
C TYR A 70 -7.91 5.53 -7.19
N THR A 71 -7.17 5.50 -8.29
CA THR A 71 -7.47 6.35 -9.44
C THR A 71 -8.87 6.08 -9.99
N LEU A 72 -9.25 4.80 -10.10
CA LEU A 72 -10.60 4.42 -10.52
C LEU A 72 -11.66 4.85 -9.51
N LEU A 73 -11.42 4.67 -8.21
CA LEU A 73 -12.32 5.15 -7.16
C LEU A 73 -12.49 6.67 -7.17
N ALA A 74 -11.43 7.42 -7.47
CA ALA A 74 -11.48 8.87 -7.58
C ALA A 74 -12.25 9.35 -8.82
N ILE A 75 -12.13 8.65 -9.95
CA ILE A 75 -12.83 8.99 -11.19
C ILE A 75 -14.32 8.62 -11.12
N PHE A 76 -14.64 7.40 -10.66
CA PHE A 76 -16.01 6.89 -10.68
C PHE A 76 -16.82 7.29 -9.45
N GLN A 77 -16.18 7.68 -8.33
CA GLN A 77 -16.79 8.07 -7.05
C GLN A 77 -18.03 7.23 -6.70
N PRO A 78 -17.91 5.87 -6.64
CA PRO A 78 -19.07 5.01 -6.45
C PRO A 78 -19.77 5.30 -5.13
N GLU A 79 -21.09 5.28 -5.14
CA GLU A 79 -21.91 5.44 -3.93
C GLU A 79 -22.01 4.15 -3.11
N ASN A 80 -21.73 3.02 -3.76
CA ASN A 80 -21.89 1.71 -3.18
C ASN A 80 -20.67 1.37 -2.28
N LEU A 81 -20.93 1.23 -0.97
CA LEU A 81 -19.93 0.85 0.03
C LEU A 81 -19.21 -0.47 -0.32
N TYR A 82 -19.89 -1.40 -0.98
CA TYR A 82 -19.28 -2.67 -1.41
C TYR A 82 -18.20 -2.47 -2.48
N LEU A 83 -18.40 -1.55 -3.41
CA LEU A 83 -17.39 -1.23 -4.44
C LEU A 83 -16.16 -0.55 -3.80
N ILE A 84 -16.38 0.37 -2.88
CA ILE A 84 -15.31 1.03 -2.13
C ILE A 84 -14.54 -0.01 -1.30
N GLY A 85 -15.26 -0.88 -0.58
CA GLY A 85 -14.67 -1.96 0.21
C GLY A 85 -13.85 -2.93 -0.63
N THR A 86 -14.32 -3.29 -1.82
CA THR A 86 -13.57 -4.13 -2.77
C THR A 86 -12.26 -3.45 -3.21
N GLY A 87 -12.30 -2.15 -3.50
CA GLY A 87 -11.10 -1.37 -3.83
C GLY A 87 -10.06 -1.40 -2.71
N ILE A 88 -10.50 -1.21 -1.46
CA ILE A 88 -9.65 -1.27 -0.26
C ILE A 88 -9.06 -2.68 -0.07
N VAL A 89 -9.85 -3.73 -0.22
CA VAL A 89 -9.38 -5.13 -0.13
C VAL A 89 -8.31 -5.43 -1.17
N ILE A 90 -8.52 -5.02 -2.42
CA ILE A 90 -7.55 -5.17 -3.51
C ILE A 90 -6.26 -4.41 -3.20
N GLU A 91 -6.37 -3.20 -2.68
CA GLU A 91 -5.22 -2.39 -2.26
C GLU A 91 -4.38 -3.10 -1.20
N TYR A 92 -4.99 -3.49 -0.10
CA TYR A 92 -4.28 -4.14 1.01
C TYR A 92 -3.70 -5.49 0.59
N PHE A 93 -4.40 -6.24 -0.25
CA PHE A 93 -3.89 -7.48 -0.83
C PHE A 93 -2.63 -7.22 -1.68
N GLY A 94 -2.69 -6.27 -2.61
CA GLY A 94 -1.55 -5.89 -3.46
C GLY A 94 -0.37 -5.37 -2.64
N TYR A 95 -0.66 -4.58 -1.61
CA TYR A 95 0.35 -4.08 -0.69
C TYR A 95 1.02 -5.22 0.10
N GLY A 96 0.25 -6.16 0.67
CA GLY A 96 0.79 -7.31 1.38
C GLY A 96 1.62 -8.21 0.46
N PHE A 97 1.13 -8.47 -0.74
CA PHE A 97 1.82 -9.28 -1.75
C PHE A 97 3.16 -8.66 -2.16
N GLY A 98 3.17 -7.37 -2.47
CA GLY A 98 4.38 -6.67 -2.89
C GLY A 98 5.38 -6.43 -1.76
N PHE A 99 4.89 -6.18 -0.53
CA PHE A 99 5.73 -5.95 0.63
C PHE A 99 6.65 -7.15 0.95
N VAL A 100 6.11 -8.37 0.87
CA VAL A 100 6.91 -9.60 1.03
C VAL A 100 7.99 -9.69 -0.03
N GLY A 101 7.67 -9.37 -1.27
CA GLY A 101 8.64 -9.36 -2.36
C GLY A 101 9.77 -8.37 -2.12
N LEU A 102 9.46 -7.16 -1.69
CA LEU A 102 10.43 -6.13 -1.35
C LEU A 102 11.32 -6.56 -0.17
N THR A 103 10.72 -7.12 0.87
CA THR A 103 11.46 -7.64 2.05
C THR A 103 12.43 -8.74 1.66
N LEU A 104 11.98 -9.72 0.89
CA LEU A 104 12.83 -10.81 0.42
C LEU A 104 13.94 -10.31 -0.52
N PHE A 105 13.65 -9.33 -1.37
CA PHE A 105 14.65 -8.70 -2.21
C PHE A 105 15.74 -8.03 -1.37
N MET A 106 15.34 -7.24 -0.36
CA MET A 106 16.30 -6.58 0.53
C MET A 106 17.16 -7.60 1.29
N MET A 107 16.57 -8.68 1.79
CA MET A 107 17.31 -9.71 2.53
C MET A 107 18.24 -10.55 1.64
N GLN A 108 17.84 -10.89 0.44
CA GLN A 108 18.57 -11.83 -0.42
C GLN A 108 19.55 -11.14 -1.38
N GLN A 109 19.25 -9.92 -1.82
CA GLN A 109 20.05 -9.22 -2.82
C GLN A 109 20.85 -8.05 -2.27
N ILE A 110 20.29 -7.29 -1.33
CA ILE A 110 20.96 -6.09 -0.79
C ILE A 110 21.77 -6.44 0.45
N ALA A 111 21.29 -7.34 1.28
CA ALA A 111 21.90 -7.70 2.56
C ALA A 111 22.31 -9.19 2.64
N PRO A 112 23.00 -9.77 1.65
CA PRO A 112 23.47 -11.15 1.75
C PRO A 112 24.65 -11.26 2.71
N GLY A 113 24.77 -12.38 3.43
CA GLY A 113 25.97 -12.75 4.18
C GLY A 113 25.87 -12.68 5.69
N LYS A 114 27.02 -12.67 6.37
CA LYS A 114 27.16 -12.86 7.82
C LYS A 114 26.47 -11.76 8.66
N HIS A 115 26.31 -10.53 8.11
CA HIS A 115 25.69 -9.38 8.77
C HIS A 115 24.34 -9.01 8.16
N GLN A 116 23.62 -9.99 7.64
CA GLN A 116 22.34 -9.81 6.93
C GLN A 116 21.33 -8.94 7.70
N MET A 117 21.17 -9.18 9.00
CA MET A 117 20.21 -8.41 9.82
C MET A 117 20.58 -6.93 9.97
N SER A 118 21.87 -6.63 10.13
CA SER A 118 22.34 -5.23 10.23
C SER A 118 22.16 -4.49 8.91
N HIS A 119 22.50 -5.12 7.79
CA HIS A 119 22.30 -4.54 6.46
C HIS A 119 20.81 -4.37 6.13
N TYR A 120 19.97 -5.36 6.49
CA TYR A 120 18.52 -5.25 6.34
C TYR A 120 17.94 -4.10 7.18
N ALA A 121 18.36 -3.96 8.44
CA ALA A 121 17.92 -2.86 9.29
C ALA A 121 18.29 -1.49 8.71
N PHE A 122 19.51 -1.35 8.18
CA PHE A 122 19.95 -0.13 7.52
C PHE A 122 19.14 0.16 6.23
N ALA A 123 18.97 -0.83 5.37
CA ALA A 123 18.19 -0.70 4.14
C ALA A 123 16.71 -0.35 4.42
N SER A 124 16.12 -0.98 5.44
CA SER A 124 14.73 -0.67 5.85
C SER A 124 14.62 0.72 6.47
N GLY A 125 15.64 1.20 7.17
CA GLY A 125 15.73 2.58 7.66
C GLY A 125 15.72 3.59 6.51
N ILE A 126 16.53 3.39 5.48
CA ILE A 126 16.54 4.24 4.28
C ILE A 126 15.17 4.19 3.56
N MET A 127 14.58 3.00 3.43
CA MET A 127 13.25 2.87 2.84
C MET A 127 12.19 3.67 3.62
N ASN A 128 12.20 3.61 4.95
CA ASN A 128 11.29 4.39 5.78
C ASN A 128 11.50 5.89 5.63
N LEU A 129 12.75 6.36 5.56
CA LEU A 129 13.04 7.77 5.24
C LEU A 129 12.47 8.17 3.89
N GLY A 130 12.62 7.31 2.86
CA GLY A 130 12.04 7.54 1.53
C GLY A 130 10.50 7.63 1.53
N VAL A 131 9.82 7.00 2.48
CA VAL A 131 8.36 7.11 2.67
C VAL A 131 8.00 8.34 3.51
N MET A 132 8.80 8.66 4.53
CA MET A 132 8.51 9.77 5.44
C MET A 132 8.74 11.13 4.77
N LEU A 133 9.82 11.30 4.01
CA LEU A 133 10.15 12.59 3.36
C LEU A 133 9.04 13.08 2.41
N PRO A 134 8.56 12.29 1.44
CA PRO A 134 7.43 12.71 0.60
C PRO A 134 6.16 12.95 1.41
N GLY A 135 5.93 12.18 2.50
CA GLY A 135 4.80 12.36 3.40
C GLY A 135 4.82 13.71 4.14
N MET A 136 6.00 14.16 4.57
CA MET A 136 6.17 15.47 5.19
C MET A 136 6.02 16.59 4.13
N MET A 137 6.64 16.41 2.96
CA MET A 137 6.54 17.39 1.88
C MET A 137 5.11 17.52 1.36
N SER A 138 4.33 16.45 1.27
CA SER A 138 2.94 16.49 0.82
C SER A 138 2.05 17.33 1.75
N GLY A 139 2.29 17.26 3.08
CA GLY A 139 1.61 18.13 4.04
C GLY A 139 1.95 19.60 3.81
N PHE A 140 3.23 19.92 3.67
CA PHE A 140 3.69 21.28 3.40
C PHE A 140 3.13 21.83 2.06
N PHE A 141 3.13 21.03 1.00
CA PHE A 141 2.56 21.42 -0.29
C PHE A 141 1.04 21.57 -0.23
N SER A 142 0.34 20.74 0.53
CA SER A 142 -1.10 20.85 0.73
C SER A 142 -1.49 22.15 1.45
N ASP A 143 -0.69 22.54 2.46
CA ASP A 143 -0.92 23.80 3.19
C ASP A 143 -0.61 25.03 2.33
N TRP A 144 0.31 24.91 1.36
CA TRP A 144 0.73 26.02 0.49
C TRP A 144 -0.11 26.16 -0.77
N LEU A 145 -0.56 25.05 -1.37
CA LEU A 145 -1.34 25.05 -2.62
C LEU A 145 -2.86 25.07 -2.38
N GLY A 146 -3.30 24.83 -1.13
CA GLY A 146 -4.73 24.59 -0.83
C GLY A 146 -5.20 23.24 -1.37
N TYR A 147 -6.43 22.88 -1.02
CA TYR A 147 -7.13 21.70 -1.55
C TYR A 147 -8.01 22.06 -2.76
N GLU A 148 -7.68 23.13 -3.50
CA GLU A 148 -8.38 23.50 -4.72
C GLU A 148 -7.90 22.70 -5.94
#